data_faa5b5eab684c2f66631919cbcd2b17d
#
_entry.id   faa5b5eab684c2f66631919cbcd2b17d
#
_cell.length_a   1.000
_cell.length_b   1.000
_cell.length_c   1.000
_cell.angle_alpha   90.00
_cell.angle_beta   90.00
_cell.angle_gamma   90.00
#
_symmetry.space_group_name_H-M   'P 1'
#
loop_
_entity.id
_entity.type
_entity.pdbx_description
1 polymer ?
#
loop_
_entity_poly.entity_id
_entity_poly.type
_entity_poly.pdbx_seq_one_letter_code
_entity_poly.pdbx_strand_id
1 'polypeptide(L)'
;MTKRRVNVITMGCSKNLVDSEVLLNQLQRGKWEVVHDGNGGGFDAVVINTCGFIHDAKQESIDMILDYASAKKKGDIGKLYVMGCLSERYQKELEEEIPEVDRYFGKFDLKAIAGELKVAYYPEYIYERKITTPSHFAYLKISEGCNRNCGFCAIPMMTGRHVSRSIDDLVLEARYLARNGVKELLIIAQDLSYYGIDLYGKNRLADLITEVSAVEGIEWIRLHYLYPSRFPFDILPVMRSNKKVCRYLDMPLQHIADPVLQRMLRHVTRTETEQLINRVKKEVPGVALRTTMLVGYPGETEADFEVLKEFIKETRFERLGVFPYSHEEGTYAYKHYTDDVPEEVKQQRADEIMALQQSISLELNEDKIGLRFQVIVDRAEQDKFVGRTRFDSPEVDGEVIFTSSRELKPGDFLEVRINSAEDYDLIGVDALDISSGH
;
A
#
# COMPACT_ATOMS: atom_id res chain seq x y z
N MET A 1 30.27 -7.48 26.16
CA MET A 1 30.33 -7.36 24.69
C MET A 1 29.21 -6.42 24.23
N THR A 2 29.55 -5.33 23.57
CA THR A 2 28.56 -4.45 22.94
C THR A 2 27.74 -5.26 21.91
N LYS A 3 26.43 -5.15 21.92
CA LYS A 3 25.56 -5.76 20.90
C LYS A 3 25.90 -5.17 19.55
N ARG A 4 26.03 -5.99 18.52
CA ARG A 4 26.15 -5.52 17.14
C ARG A 4 24.84 -4.83 16.71
N ARG A 5 24.97 -3.70 16.01
CA ARG A 5 23.84 -2.86 15.57
C ARG A 5 23.63 -2.99 14.09
N VAL A 6 22.40 -3.22 13.68
CA VAL A 6 22.01 -3.24 12.26
C VAL A 6 20.86 -2.26 12.01
N ASN A 7 20.98 -1.47 10.95
CA ASN A 7 19.90 -0.62 10.46
C ASN A 7 19.29 -1.25 9.22
N VAL A 8 17.98 -1.41 9.18
CA VAL A 8 17.23 -1.84 8.00
C VAL A 8 16.47 -0.63 7.47
N ILE A 9 16.82 -0.19 6.28
CA ILE A 9 16.18 0.92 5.57
C ILE A 9 15.13 0.34 4.62
N THR A 10 13.91 0.85 4.68
CA THR A 10 12.83 0.37 3.82
C THR A 10 12.39 1.44 2.84
N MET A 11 12.47 1.13 1.56
CA MET A 11 12.05 2.03 0.50
C MET A 11 10.84 1.47 -0.23
N GLY A 12 10.01 2.36 -0.74
CA GLY A 12 8.89 2.03 -1.59
C GLY A 12 7.60 1.68 -0.83
N CYS A 13 7.08 0.48 -1.00
CA CYS A 13 5.68 0.16 -0.66
C CYS A 13 5.52 -0.69 0.62
N SER A 14 4.28 -0.76 1.10
CA SER A 14 3.87 -1.58 2.25
C SER A 14 4.26 -3.06 2.15
N LYS A 15 4.42 -3.63 0.93
CA LYS A 15 4.89 -5.01 0.76
C LYS A 15 6.36 -5.15 1.16
N ASN A 16 7.20 -4.18 0.78
CA ASN A 16 8.60 -4.13 1.21
C ASN A 16 8.71 -3.90 2.72
N LEU A 17 7.82 -3.09 3.30
CA LEU A 17 7.78 -2.88 4.75
C LEU A 17 7.55 -4.19 5.50
N VAL A 18 6.58 -5.00 5.08
CA VAL A 18 6.34 -6.33 5.69
C VAL A 18 7.58 -7.22 5.58
N ASP A 19 8.29 -7.22 4.44
CA ASP A 19 9.52 -8.00 4.27
C ASP A 19 10.63 -7.51 5.22
N SER A 20 10.79 -6.21 5.38
CA SER A 20 11.73 -5.62 6.34
C SER A 20 11.38 -5.96 7.78
N GLU A 21 10.11 -5.91 8.17
CA GLU A 21 9.65 -6.27 9.53
C GLU A 21 9.92 -7.74 9.88
N VAL A 22 9.76 -8.64 8.89
CA VAL A 22 10.15 -10.06 9.04
C VAL A 22 11.66 -10.17 9.26
N LEU A 23 12.47 -9.48 8.43
CA LEU A 23 13.93 -9.48 8.57
C LEU A 23 14.36 -8.93 9.93
N LEU A 24 13.81 -7.80 10.36
CA LEU A 24 14.10 -7.18 11.67
C LEU A 24 13.86 -8.17 12.82
N ASN A 25 12.74 -8.92 12.79
CA ASN A 25 12.46 -9.92 13.81
C ASN A 25 13.50 -11.07 13.79
N GLN A 26 13.88 -11.58 12.63
CA GLN A 26 14.89 -12.63 12.50
C GLN A 26 16.24 -12.17 13.06
N LEU A 27 16.67 -10.93 12.75
CA LEU A 27 17.91 -10.35 13.23
C LEU A 27 17.89 -10.10 14.75
N GLN A 28 16.77 -9.64 15.28
CA GLN A 28 16.60 -9.44 16.72
C GLN A 28 16.70 -10.76 17.50
N ARG A 29 16.14 -11.86 16.99
CA ARG A 29 16.31 -13.22 17.54
C ARG A 29 17.77 -13.67 17.53
N GLY A 30 18.54 -13.25 16.52
CA GLY A 30 19.99 -13.44 16.42
C GLY A 30 20.82 -12.55 17.33
N LYS A 31 20.19 -11.85 18.29
CA LYS A 31 20.80 -10.96 19.28
C LYS A 31 21.44 -9.69 18.72
N TRP A 32 21.06 -9.27 17.50
CA TRP A 32 21.38 -7.94 17.00
C TRP A 32 20.49 -6.89 17.68
N GLU A 33 21.03 -5.71 17.89
CA GLU A 33 20.24 -4.50 18.13
C GLU A 33 19.76 -3.98 16.78
N VAL A 34 18.45 -4.07 16.54
CA VAL A 34 17.85 -3.73 15.25
C VAL A 34 17.22 -2.33 15.30
N VAL A 35 17.55 -1.53 14.33
CA VAL A 35 16.98 -0.20 14.07
C VAL A 35 16.27 -0.24 12.72
N HIS A 36 15.20 0.49 12.57
CA HIS A 36 14.45 0.67 11.32
C HIS A 36 14.49 2.14 10.93
N ASP A 37 14.88 2.43 9.69
CA ASP A 37 14.99 3.77 9.12
C ASP A 37 15.76 4.76 10.00
N GLY A 38 16.79 4.23 10.70
CA GLY A 38 17.61 5.04 11.59
C GLY A 38 18.56 5.95 10.83
N ASN A 39 18.70 7.18 11.30
CA ASN A 39 19.64 8.15 10.78
C ASN A 39 21.01 8.03 11.45
N GLY A 40 22.07 8.42 10.74
CA GLY A 40 23.44 8.53 11.27
C GLY A 40 24.29 7.29 11.09
N GLY A 41 25.44 7.25 11.79
CA GLY A 41 26.46 6.19 11.71
C GLY A 41 26.51 5.28 12.95
N GLY A 42 27.58 4.46 13.00
CA GLY A 42 27.83 3.56 14.13
C GLY A 42 27.05 2.25 14.05
N PHE A 43 26.61 1.86 12.85
CA PHE A 43 26.02 0.56 12.58
C PHE A 43 27.09 -0.43 12.11
N ASP A 44 27.10 -1.65 12.68
CA ASP A 44 27.96 -2.73 12.19
C ASP A 44 27.50 -3.23 10.81
N ALA A 45 26.21 -3.09 10.50
CA ALA A 45 25.65 -3.38 9.19
C ALA A 45 24.45 -2.47 8.85
N VAL A 46 24.27 -2.20 7.58
CA VAL A 46 23.07 -1.57 7.01
C VAL A 46 22.51 -2.49 5.93
N VAL A 47 21.20 -2.69 5.93
CA VAL A 47 20.47 -3.44 4.89
C VAL A 47 19.46 -2.48 4.25
N ILE A 48 19.55 -2.23 2.96
CA ILE A 48 18.60 -1.38 2.21
C ILE A 48 17.65 -2.26 1.43
N ASN A 49 16.36 -2.21 1.76
CA ASN A 49 15.30 -2.87 1.02
C ASN A 49 14.72 -1.90 -0.01
N THR A 50 15.06 -2.12 -1.28
CA THR A 50 14.91 -1.16 -2.38
C THR A 50 13.62 -1.32 -3.17
N CYS A 51 13.13 -0.22 -3.75
CA CYS A 51 12.04 -0.20 -4.71
C CYS A 51 12.56 -0.15 -6.16
N GLY A 52 11.94 -0.94 -7.04
CA GLY A 52 12.32 -1.03 -8.46
C GLY A 52 11.16 -0.81 -9.42
N PHE A 53 10.06 -0.17 -8.96
CA PHE A 53 8.81 -0.16 -9.70
C PHE A 53 8.76 0.89 -10.82
N ILE A 54 8.97 2.16 -10.51
CA ILE A 54 8.97 3.29 -11.45
C ILE A 54 10.29 4.05 -11.38
N HIS A 55 10.55 4.88 -12.37
CA HIS A 55 11.83 5.63 -12.50
C HIS A 55 12.20 6.37 -11.20
N ASP A 56 11.32 7.17 -10.64
CA ASP A 56 11.60 7.99 -9.46
C ASP A 56 11.94 7.13 -8.23
N ALA A 57 11.18 6.06 -8.00
CA ALA A 57 11.45 5.14 -6.90
C ALA A 57 12.76 4.35 -7.09
N LYS A 58 13.16 4.08 -8.34
CA LYS A 58 14.48 3.51 -8.65
C LYS A 58 15.58 4.50 -8.33
N GLN A 59 15.43 5.76 -8.77
CA GLN A 59 16.42 6.83 -8.51
C GLN A 59 16.59 7.05 -7.02
N GLU A 60 15.50 7.20 -6.27
CA GLU A 60 15.53 7.31 -4.81
C GLU A 60 16.28 6.15 -4.15
N SER A 61 16.04 4.92 -4.62
CA SER A 61 16.73 3.72 -4.11
C SER A 61 18.23 3.74 -4.44
N ILE A 62 18.61 4.18 -5.63
CA ILE A 62 20.02 4.32 -6.04
C ILE A 62 20.72 5.40 -5.21
N ASP A 63 20.11 6.55 -5.05
CA ASP A 63 20.65 7.66 -4.24
C ASP A 63 20.88 7.20 -2.80
N MET A 64 19.95 6.48 -2.19
CA MET A 64 20.11 5.91 -0.86
C MET A 64 21.28 4.92 -0.78
N ILE A 65 21.46 4.05 -1.78
CA ILE A 65 22.59 3.13 -1.84
C ILE A 65 23.92 3.90 -1.92
N LEU A 66 24.00 4.95 -2.75
CA LEU A 66 25.20 5.78 -2.91
C LEU A 66 25.56 6.55 -1.63
N ASP A 67 24.57 7.06 -0.91
CA ASP A 67 24.77 7.73 0.37
C ASP A 67 25.39 6.78 1.40
N TYR A 68 24.87 5.55 1.52
CA TYR A 68 25.42 4.56 2.45
C TYR A 68 26.75 3.95 1.95
N ALA A 69 26.99 3.87 0.65
CA ALA A 69 28.30 3.53 0.08
C ALA A 69 29.36 4.58 0.46
N SER A 70 28.98 5.87 0.42
CA SER A 70 29.84 6.96 0.88
C SER A 70 30.10 6.90 2.39
N ALA A 71 29.07 6.63 3.20
CA ALA A 71 29.20 6.46 4.65
C ALA A 71 30.13 5.27 5.01
N LYS A 72 30.05 4.17 4.25
CA LYS A 72 30.94 3.03 4.40
C LYS A 72 32.41 3.38 4.10
N LYS A 73 32.67 4.12 3.02
CA LYS A 73 34.04 4.62 2.69
C LYS A 73 34.62 5.50 3.79
N LYS A 74 33.81 6.28 4.47
CA LYS A 74 34.23 7.12 5.63
C LYS A 74 34.41 6.33 6.91
N GLY A 75 33.98 5.07 6.96
CA GLY A 75 34.05 4.25 8.17
C GLY A 75 32.89 4.48 9.16
N ASP A 76 31.84 5.18 8.74
CA ASP A 76 30.66 5.47 9.57
C ASP A 76 29.79 4.23 9.76
N ILE A 77 29.86 3.27 8.84
CA ILE A 77 29.19 1.95 8.91
C ILE A 77 30.15 0.81 8.57
N GLY A 78 29.86 -0.39 9.09
CA GLY A 78 30.71 -1.56 8.84
C GLY A 78 30.41 -2.22 7.50
N LYS A 79 29.22 -2.81 7.35
CA LYS A 79 28.80 -3.56 6.17
C LYS A 79 27.59 -2.91 5.51
N LEU A 80 27.51 -2.99 4.19
CA LEU A 80 26.38 -2.51 3.40
C LEU A 80 25.82 -3.65 2.56
N TYR A 81 24.53 -3.91 2.74
CA TYR A 81 23.79 -4.92 2.00
C TYR A 81 22.58 -4.30 1.31
N VAL A 82 22.26 -4.76 0.12
CA VAL A 82 21.12 -4.30 -0.65
C VAL A 82 20.22 -5.48 -1.02
N MET A 83 18.90 -5.32 -0.86
CA MET A 83 17.88 -6.30 -1.22
C MET A 83 16.66 -5.61 -1.85
N GLY A 84 15.67 -6.37 -2.24
CA GLY A 84 14.37 -5.84 -2.67
C GLY A 84 14.17 -5.81 -4.18
N CYS A 85 13.17 -5.03 -4.62
CA CYS A 85 12.70 -5.06 -6.00
C CYS A 85 13.71 -4.54 -7.02
N LEU A 86 14.47 -3.47 -6.68
CA LEU A 86 15.50 -2.93 -7.56
C LEU A 86 16.65 -3.94 -7.70
N SER A 87 17.12 -4.48 -6.58
CA SER A 87 18.19 -5.46 -6.55
C SER A 87 17.81 -6.74 -7.30
N GLU A 88 16.56 -7.23 -7.18
CA GLU A 88 16.06 -8.38 -7.93
C GLU A 88 16.13 -8.15 -9.45
N ARG A 89 15.82 -6.91 -9.89
CA ARG A 89 15.70 -6.58 -11.31
C ARG A 89 17.04 -6.26 -11.98
N TYR A 90 17.98 -5.63 -11.24
CA TYR A 90 19.20 -5.03 -11.78
C TYR A 90 20.46 -5.44 -11.00
N GLN A 91 20.46 -6.66 -10.43
CA GLN A 91 21.56 -7.09 -9.55
C GLN A 91 22.93 -6.96 -10.20
N LYS A 92 23.08 -7.41 -11.45
CA LYS A 92 24.37 -7.41 -12.16
C LYS A 92 24.88 -6.00 -12.43
N GLU A 93 24.00 -5.13 -12.90
CA GLU A 93 24.33 -3.74 -13.19
C GLU A 93 24.72 -3.00 -11.90
N LEU A 94 23.99 -3.25 -10.80
CA LEU A 94 24.30 -2.65 -9.51
C LEU A 94 25.62 -3.16 -8.92
N GLU A 95 25.95 -4.44 -9.09
CA GLU A 95 27.23 -5.03 -8.66
C GLU A 95 28.42 -4.42 -9.42
N GLU A 96 28.24 -4.10 -10.70
CA GLU A 96 29.27 -3.45 -11.54
C GLU A 96 29.43 -1.97 -11.23
N GLU A 97 28.33 -1.25 -11.04
CA GLU A 97 28.32 0.22 -10.88
C GLU A 97 28.60 0.70 -9.45
N ILE A 98 28.18 -0.10 -8.43
CA ILE A 98 28.34 0.27 -7.01
C ILE A 98 29.03 -0.87 -6.25
N PRO A 99 30.34 -1.12 -6.49
CA PRO A 99 31.08 -2.22 -5.87
C PRO A 99 31.36 -2.04 -4.38
N GLU A 100 31.03 -0.88 -3.80
CA GLU A 100 31.11 -0.64 -2.35
C GLU A 100 30.12 -1.45 -1.53
N VAL A 101 29.03 -1.92 -2.12
CA VAL A 101 28.05 -2.79 -1.46
C VAL A 101 28.71 -4.17 -1.25
N ASP A 102 28.66 -4.68 -0.03
CA ASP A 102 29.29 -5.98 0.29
C ASP A 102 28.58 -7.15 -0.38
N ARG A 103 27.24 -7.06 -0.52
CA ARG A 103 26.47 -8.05 -1.27
C ARG A 103 25.09 -7.53 -1.64
N TYR A 104 24.65 -7.89 -2.83
CA TYR A 104 23.29 -7.72 -3.30
C TYR A 104 22.50 -9.02 -3.13
N PHE A 105 21.23 -8.91 -2.82
CA PHE A 105 20.29 -10.01 -2.61
C PHE A 105 19.03 -9.77 -3.41
N GLY A 106 18.41 -10.83 -3.88
CA GLY A 106 17.08 -10.78 -4.44
C GLY A 106 16.01 -10.45 -3.38
N LYS A 107 14.80 -10.22 -3.85
CA LYS A 107 13.65 -9.86 -2.98
C LYS A 107 13.34 -10.93 -1.92
N PHE A 108 13.59 -12.20 -2.23
CA PHE A 108 13.19 -13.33 -1.38
C PHE A 108 14.34 -13.94 -0.55
N ASP A 109 15.50 -13.33 -0.54
CA ASP A 109 16.73 -13.89 0.02
C ASP A 109 16.93 -13.63 1.52
N LEU A 110 15.84 -13.47 2.29
CA LEU A 110 15.90 -13.19 3.74
C LEU A 110 16.78 -14.19 4.51
N LYS A 111 16.74 -15.47 4.12
CA LYS A 111 17.58 -16.51 4.72
C LYS A 111 19.08 -16.29 4.40
N ALA A 112 19.41 -15.85 3.20
CA ALA A 112 20.79 -15.58 2.80
C ALA A 112 21.32 -14.34 3.54
N ILE A 113 20.51 -13.28 3.68
CA ILE A 113 20.86 -12.08 4.45
C ILE A 113 21.11 -12.43 5.93
N ALA A 114 20.22 -13.21 6.54
CA ALA A 114 20.41 -13.68 7.92
C ALA A 114 21.74 -14.47 8.06
N GLY A 115 22.05 -15.30 7.08
CA GLY A 115 23.31 -16.06 7.04
C GLY A 115 24.56 -15.17 6.96
N GLU A 116 24.57 -14.12 6.14
CA GLU A 116 25.66 -13.12 6.09
C GLU A 116 25.86 -12.42 7.43
N LEU A 117 24.78 -12.11 8.11
CA LEU A 117 24.80 -11.50 9.43
C LEU A 117 25.05 -12.51 10.56
N LYS A 118 25.31 -13.78 10.23
CA LYS A 118 25.56 -14.89 11.15
C LYS A 118 24.43 -15.14 12.13
N VAL A 119 23.21 -15.05 11.61
CA VAL A 119 21.97 -15.32 12.33
C VAL A 119 21.34 -16.59 11.77
N ALA A 120 20.87 -17.48 12.64
CA ALA A 120 20.04 -18.60 12.25
C ALA A 120 18.68 -18.06 11.74
N TYR A 121 18.23 -18.57 10.58
CA TYR A 121 16.91 -18.23 10.07
C TYR A 121 15.88 -19.24 10.57
N TYR A 122 14.79 -18.72 11.11
CA TYR A 122 13.72 -19.52 11.73
C TYR A 122 12.42 -19.37 10.92
N PRO A 123 12.14 -20.25 9.94
CA PRO A 123 10.96 -20.15 9.08
C PRO A 123 9.64 -20.29 9.87
N GLU A 124 9.63 -20.95 11.02
CA GLU A 124 8.49 -21.09 11.91
C GLU A 124 8.01 -19.78 12.54
N TYR A 125 8.84 -18.73 12.51
CA TYR A 125 8.52 -17.41 13.06
C TYR A 125 8.30 -16.36 11.96
N ILE A 126 8.04 -16.77 10.73
CA ILE A 126 7.81 -15.83 9.61
C ILE A 126 6.53 -14.99 9.77
N TYR A 127 5.57 -15.49 10.55
CA TYR A 127 4.35 -14.78 10.93
C TYR A 127 4.56 -13.80 12.09
N GLU A 128 5.66 -13.90 12.81
CA GLU A 128 6.07 -12.94 13.83
C GLU A 128 7.00 -11.92 13.20
N ARG A 129 6.69 -10.66 13.33
CA ARG A 129 7.50 -9.58 12.76
C ARG A 129 7.61 -8.40 13.72
N LYS A 130 8.67 -7.63 13.61
CA LYS A 130 8.83 -6.41 14.37
C LYS A 130 8.02 -5.30 13.69
N ILE A 131 6.84 -5.01 14.21
CA ILE A 131 5.94 -3.98 13.67
C ILE A 131 6.65 -2.63 13.74
N THR A 132 6.67 -1.90 12.62
CA THR A 132 7.29 -0.58 12.48
C THR A 132 6.27 0.51 12.14
N THR A 133 5.06 0.15 11.76
CA THR A 133 3.91 1.06 11.70
C THR A 133 3.52 1.54 13.10
N PRO A 134 2.72 2.61 13.24
CA PRO A 134 2.01 2.92 14.47
C PRO A 134 1.31 1.66 15.04
N SER A 135 1.32 1.49 16.35
CA SER A 135 0.97 0.21 17.01
C SER A 135 -0.46 -0.27 16.76
N HIS A 136 -1.36 0.59 16.31
CA HIS A 136 -2.79 0.30 16.13
C HIS A 136 -3.18 -0.21 14.75
N PHE A 137 -2.30 -0.12 13.75
CA PHE A 137 -2.53 -0.74 12.44
C PHE A 137 -1.32 -1.50 11.92
N ALA A 138 -1.54 -2.47 11.06
CA ALA A 138 -0.49 -3.19 10.36
C ALA A 138 -0.97 -3.72 9.01
N TYR A 139 -0.03 -3.89 8.10
CA TYR A 139 -0.29 -4.54 6.81
C TYR A 139 -0.26 -6.05 6.96
N LEU A 140 -1.25 -6.76 6.41
CA LEU A 140 -1.25 -8.22 6.30
C LEU A 140 -1.06 -8.60 4.83
N LYS A 141 0.16 -9.02 4.47
CA LYS A 141 0.52 -9.42 3.11
C LYS A 141 0.07 -10.86 2.87
N ILE A 142 -1.00 -11.04 2.04
CA ILE A 142 -1.66 -12.35 1.87
C ILE A 142 -1.10 -13.18 0.72
N SER A 143 -0.39 -12.53 -0.20
CA SER A 143 0.29 -13.20 -1.31
C SER A 143 1.45 -12.35 -1.83
N GLU A 144 2.28 -12.94 -2.67
CA GLU A 144 3.36 -12.26 -3.37
C GLU A 144 3.30 -12.61 -4.86
N GLY A 145 3.75 -11.68 -5.72
CA GLY A 145 3.74 -11.87 -7.16
C GLY A 145 2.38 -11.58 -7.82
N CYS A 146 2.39 -11.53 -9.16
CA CYS A 146 1.22 -11.18 -9.94
C CYS A 146 1.19 -11.95 -11.26
N ASN A 147 0.04 -12.55 -11.59
CA ASN A 147 -0.19 -13.24 -12.86
C ASN A 147 -0.84 -12.34 -13.93
N ARG A 148 -1.03 -11.05 -13.64
CA ARG A 148 -1.52 -10.08 -14.64
C ARG A 148 -0.39 -9.67 -15.56
N ASN A 149 -0.73 -9.41 -16.81
CA ASN A 149 0.21 -8.99 -17.86
C ASN A 149 -0.03 -7.54 -18.31
N CYS A 150 -0.40 -6.66 -17.37
CA CYS A 150 -0.62 -5.25 -17.68
C CYS A 150 0.58 -4.64 -18.40
N GLY A 151 0.34 -3.98 -19.54
CA GLY A 151 1.38 -3.55 -20.47
C GLY A 151 2.42 -2.59 -19.89
N PHE A 152 2.05 -1.81 -18.88
CA PHE A 152 2.92 -0.84 -18.20
C PHE A 152 3.67 -1.41 -17.00
N CYS A 153 3.35 -2.63 -16.55
CA CYS A 153 3.71 -3.08 -15.21
C CYS A 153 4.98 -3.94 -15.19
N ALA A 154 5.94 -3.53 -14.37
CA ALA A 154 7.20 -4.24 -14.15
C ALA A 154 7.13 -5.28 -13.01
N ILE A 155 6.04 -5.33 -12.24
CA ILE A 155 5.90 -6.19 -11.05
C ILE A 155 6.26 -7.67 -11.32
N PRO A 156 5.75 -8.33 -12.37
CA PRO A 156 6.06 -9.74 -12.59
C PRO A 156 7.56 -10.04 -12.79
N MET A 157 8.34 -9.04 -13.22
CA MET A 157 9.80 -9.18 -13.40
C MET A 157 10.57 -9.17 -12.07
N MET A 158 9.96 -8.60 -11.02
CA MET A 158 10.58 -8.45 -9.70
C MET A 158 10.03 -9.45 -8.67
N THR A 159 8.76 -9.82 -8.79
CA THR A 159 8.06 -10.62 -7.77
C THR A 159 7.62 -11.98 -8.27
N GLY A 160 7.80 -12.24 -9.57
CA GLY A 160 7.42 -13.51 -10.19
C GLY A 160 5.91 -13.74 -10.23
N ARG A 161 5.53 -15.01 -10.31
CA ARG A 161 4.12 -15.44 -10.34
C ARG A 161 3.48 -15.29 -8.98
N HIS A 162 2.15 -15.14 -8.99
CA HIS A 162 1.35 -15.09 -7.78
C HIS A 162 1.49 -16.36 -6.93
N VAL A 163 1.81 -16.18 -5.66
CA VAL A 163 1.92 -17.25 -4.65
C VAL A 163 1.14 -16.79 -3.42
N SER A 164 0.03 -17.49 -3.14
CA SER A 164 -0.82 -17.24 -1.95
C SER A 164 -0.20 -17.84 -0.69
N ARG A 165 -0.37 -17.15 0.43
CA ARG A 165 -0.12 -17.73 1.75
C ARG A 165 -1.38 -18.47 2.23
N SER A 166 -1.22 -19.48 3.07
CA SER A 166 -2.36 -20.24 3.59
C SER A 166 -3.24 -19.40 4.51
N ILE A 167 -4.54 -19.70 4.57
CA ILE A 167 -5.47 -19.02 5.50
C ILE A 167 -4.99 -19.21 6.95
N ASP A 168 -4.53 -20.40 7.29
CA ASP A 168 -4.07 -20.72 8.65
C ASP A 168 -2.87 -19.87 9.07
N ASP A 169 -1.86 -19.71 8.18
CA ASP A 169 -0.69 -18.86 8.45
C ASP A 169 -1.09 -17.39 8.62
N LEU A 170 -2.02 -16.92 7.80
CA LEU A 170 -2.50 -15.54 7.86
C LEU A 170 -3.32 -15.27 9.12
N VAL A 171 -4.12 -16.23 9.57
CA VAL A 171 -4.84 -16.15 10.85
C VAL A 171 -3.87 -16.17 12.03
N LEU A 172 -2.81 -16.98 11.98
CA LEU A 172 -1.75 -16.97 13.01
C LEU A 172 -1.08 -15.60 13.07
N GLU A 173 -0.71 -15.01 11.93
CA GLU A 173 -0.14 -13.65 11.88
C GLU A 173 -1.13 -12.61 12.38
N ALA A 174 -2.40 -12.64 11.99
CA ALA A 174 -3.41 -11.72 12.47
C ALA A 174 -3.58 -11.79 14.00
N ARG A 175 -3.54 -12.99 14.59
CA ARG A 175 -3.54 -13.17 16.06
C ARG A 175 -2.30 -12.62 16.73
N TYR A 176 -1.13 -12.80 16.11
CA TYR A 176 0.11 -12.20 16.60
C TYR A 176 0.03 -10.67 16.60
N LEU A 177 -0.43 -10.08 15.49
CA LEU A 177 -0.59 -8.64 15.36
C LEU A 177 -1.60 -8.08 16.39
N ALA A 178 -2.75 -8.73 16.56
CA ALA A 178 -3.76 -8.34 17.56
C ALA A 178 -3.20 -8.36 19.00
N ARG A 179 -2.42 -9.38 19.37
CA ARG A 179 -1.77 -9.47 20.69
C ARG A 179 -0.73 -8.37 20.93
N ASN A 180 -0.19 -7.78 19.85
CA ASN A 180 0.73 -6.64 19.90
C ASN A 180 0.03 -5.28 19.78
N GLY A 181 -1.32 -5.24 19.91
CA GLY A 181 -2.10 -4.01 19.98
C GLY A 181 -2.66 -3.52 18.65
N VAL A 182 -2.44 -4.25 17.56
CA VAL A 182 -3.01 -3.89 16.24
C VAL A 182 -4.52 -4.05 16.28
N LYS A 183 -5.23 -3.02 15.88
CA LYS A 183 -6.70 -2.97 15.80
C LYS A 183 -7.21 -2.91 14.34
N GLU A 184 -6.41 -2.36 13.44
CA GLU A 184 -6.72 -2.32 12.01
C GLU A 184 -5.73 -3.15 11.19
N LEU A 185 -6.25 -4.04 10.33
CA LEU A 185 -5.48 -4.78 9.35
C LEU A 185 -5.74 -4.26 7.95
N LEU A 186 -4.66 -3.86 7.27
CA LEU A 186 -4.68 -3.52 5.85
C LEU A 186 -4.27 -4.77 5.06
N ILE A 187 -5.20 -5.37 4.38
CA ILE A 187 -4.96 -6.57 3.56
C ILE A 187 -4.33 -6.14 2.25
N ILE A 188 -3.12 -6.60 2.00
CA ILE A 188 -2.33 -6.22 0.83
C ILE A 188 -1.79 -7.40 0.04
N ALA A 189 -1.66 -7.21 -1.25
CA ALA A 189 -0.97 -8.04 -2.23
C ALA A 189 -0.67 -7.18 -3.48
N GLN A 190 -0.14 -7.77 -4.53
CA GLN A 190 -0.13 -7.13 -5.85
C GLN A 190 -1.51 -7.22 -6.53
N ASP A 191 -2.28 -8.26 -6.22
CA ASP A 191 -3.66 -8.46 -6.68
C ASP A 191 -4.42 -9.36 -5.70
N LEU A 192 -5.30 -8.76 -4.88
CA LEU A 192 -6.16 -9.53 -3.96
C LEU A 192 -7.18 -10.40 -4.70
N SER A 193 -7.58 -10.00 -5.92
CA SER A 193 -8.61 -10.71 -6.69
C SER A 193 -8.16 -12.10 -7.12
N TYR A 194 -6.87 -12.43 -6.99
CA TYR A 194 -6.31 -13.73 -7.38
C TYR A 194 -6.07 -14.67 -6.20
N TYR A 195 -6.26 -14.20 -4.96
CA TYR A 195 -5.93 -14.95 -3.76
C TYR A 195 -6.59 -16.33 -3.70
N GLY A 196 -5.76 -17.34 -3.44
CA GLY A 196 -6.18 -18.73 -3.22
C GLY A 196 -6.34 -19.56 -4.48
N ILE A 197 -6.35 -18.97 -5.68
CA ILE A 197 -6.55 -19.71 -6.95
C ILE A 197 -5.41 -20.72 -7.17
N ASP A 198 -4.16 -20.31 -6.89
CA ASP A 198 -2.98 -21.15 -6.99
C ASP A 198 -2.93 -22.25 -5.92
N LEU A 199 -3.33 -21.94 -4.69
CA LEU A 199 -3.22 -22.84 -3.54
C LEU A 199 -4.44 -23.76 -3.36
N TYR A 200 -5.66 -23.27 -3.67
CA TYR A 200 -6.92 -23.98 -3.41
C TYR A 200 -7.73 -24.28 -4.68
N GLY A 201 -7.24 -23.91 -5.86
CA GLY A 201 -7.95 -24.10 -7.13
C GLY A 201 -9.14 -23.15 -7.35
N LYS A 202 -9.44 -22.25 -6.40
CA LYS A 202 -10.50 -21.24 -6.48
C LYS A 202 -10.15 -20.00 -5.65
N ASN A 203 -10.83 -18.91 -5.91
CA ASN A 203 -10.70 -17.72 -5.08
C ASN A 203 -11.19 -18.00 -3.64
N ARG A 204 -10.44 -17.54 -2.64
CA ARG A 204 -10.71 -17.72 -1.22
C ARG A 204 -10.61 -16.43 -0.41
N LEU A 205 -10.68 -15.26 -1.09
CA LEU A 205 -10.58 -13.98 -0.40
C LEU A 205 -11.69 -13.78 0.63
N ALA A 206 -12.93 -14.07 0.28
CA ALA A 206 -14.07 -13.93 1.19
C ALA A 206 -13.93 -14.85 2.42
N ASP A 207 -13.48 -16.10 2.22
CA ASP A 207 -13.21 -17.03 3.32
C ASP A 207 -12.09 -16.50 4.24
N LEU A 208 -10.96 -16.05 3.67
CA LEU A 208 -9.87 -15.47 4.44
C LEU A 208 -10.34 -14.29 5.29
N ILE A 209 -11.06 -13.34 4.69
CA ILE A 209 -11.54 -12.16 5.40
C ILE A 209 -12.51 -12.53 6.53
N THR A 210 -13.33 -13.55 6.33
CA THR A 210 -14.21 -14.08 7.35
C THR A 210 -13.41 -14.65 8.54
N GLU A 211 -12.41 -15.49 8.28
CA GLU A 211 -11.56 -16.08 9.32
C GLU A 211 -10.72 -15.03 10.07
N VAL A 212 -10.12 -14.08 9.34
CA VAL A 212 -9.35 -12.98 9.96
C VAL A 212 -10.24 -12.07 10.80
N SER A 213 -11.48 -11.85 10.39
CA SER A 213 -12.44 -11.03 11.14
C SER A 213 -12.88 -11.67 12.47
N ALA A 214 -12.77 -13.00 12.60
CA ALA A 214 -13.02 -13.72 13.84
C ALA A 214 -11.89 -13.56 14.87
N VAL A 215 -10.76 -12.99 14.50
CA VAL A 215 -9.65 -12.74 15.43
C VAL A 215 -10.05 -11.66 16.43
N GLU A 216 -9.93 -11.99 17.71
CA GLU A 216 -10.18 -11.05 18.81
C GLU A 216 -9.13 -9.94 18.83
N GLY A 217 -9.56 -8.71 19.08
CA GLY A 217 -8.70 -7.52 19.10
C GLY A 217 -8.60 -6.81 17.75
N ILE A 218 -8.90 -7.48 16.62
CA ILE A 218 -9.03 -6.81 15.32
C ILE A 218 -10.43 -6.18 15.23
N GLU A 219 -10.46 -4.88 14.96
CA GLU A 219 -11.70 -4.09 14.85
C GLU A 219 -11.98 -3.65 13.43
N TRP A 220 -10.95 -3.33 12.63
CA TRP A 220 -11.07 -2.94 11.23
C TRP A 220 -10.22 -3.80 10.31
N ILE A 221 -10.79 -4.13 9.15
CA ILE A 221 -10.13 -4.86 8.05
C ILE A 221 -10.40 -4.06 6.76
N ARG A 222 -9.33 -3.66 6.09
CA ARG A 222 -9.37 -2.85 4.87
C ARG A 222 -8.73 -3.58 3.70
N LEU A 223 -9.39 -3.54 2.53
CA LEU A 223 -8.95 -4.25 1.34
C LEU A 223 -8.29 -3.31 0.33
N HIS A 224 -7.06 -3.63 -0.10
CA HIS A 224 -6.30 -2.88 -1.09
C HIS A 224 -6.02 -3.70 -2.34
N TYR A 225 -5.92 -3.02 -3.50
CA TYR A 225 -5.45 -3.59 -4.75
C TYR A 225 -6.32 -4.74 -5.30
N LEU A 226 -7.63 -4.51 -5.42
CA LEU A 226 -8.53 -5.41 -6.14
C LEU A 226 -8.48 -5.11 -7.65
N TYR A 227 -8.36 -6.14 -8.46
CA TYR A 227 -8.34 -6.00 -9.90
C TYR A 227 -9.75 -6.07 -10.48
N PRO A 228 -10.14 -5.20 -11.43
CA PRO A 228 -11.52 -5.16 -11.93
C PRO A 228 -11.92 -6.40 -12.72
N SER A 229 -11.03 -6.96 -13.55
CA SER A 229 -11.32 -8.17 -14.31
C SER A 229 -11.29 -9.41 -13.39
N ARG A 230 -12.32 -10.24 -13.48
CA ARG A 230 -12.54 -11.40 -12.61
C ARG A 230 -12.65 -11.03 -11.12
N PHE A 231 -13.36 -9.94 -10.85
CA PHE A 231 -13.60 -9.47 -9.51
C PHE A 231 -14.28 -10.54 -8.65
N PRO A 232 -13.79 -10.78 -7.40
CA PRO A 232 -14.36 -11.79 -6.50
C PRO A 232 -15.65 -11.28 -5.85
N PHE A 233 -16.79 -11.42 -6.51
CA PHE A 233 -18.07 -10.90 -6.05
C PHE A 233 -18.55 -11.46 -4.71
N ASP A 234 -18.05 -12.61 -4.29
CA ASP A 234 -18.32 -13.22 -2.98
C ASP A 234 -17.79 -12.40 -1.80
N ILE A 235 -16.90 -11.44 -2.03
CA ILE A 235 -16.46 -10.50 -0.99
C ILE A 235 -17.54 -9.45 -0.62
N LEU A 236 -18.44 -9.08 -1.55
CA LEU A 236 -19.43 -8.02 -1.33
C LEU A 236 -20.42 -8.35 -0.20
N PRO A 237 -20.99 -9.56 -0.10
CA PRO A 237 -21.79 -9.96 1.06
C PRO A 237 -21.01 -9.84 2.39
N VAL A 238 -19.73 -10.22 2.42
CA VAL A 238 -18.88 -10.10 3.60
C VAL A 238 -18.69 -8.63 3.99
N MET A 239 -18.37 -7.76 3.04
CA MET A 239 -18.25 -6.30 3.28
C MET A 239 -19.54 -5.67 3.79
N ARG A 240 -20.69 -6.14 3.30
CA ARG A 240 -22.01 -5.63 3.72
C ARG A 240 -22.38 -6.05 5.14
N SER A 241 -22.17 -7.31 5.50
CA SER A 241 -22.69 -7.90 6.73
C SER A 241 -21.70 -7.86 7.90
N ASN A 242 -20.39 -7.91 7.63
CA ASN A 242 -19.37 -7.94 8.66
C ASN A 242 -18.95 -6.50 9.05
N LYS A 243 -19.29 -6.12 10.29
CA LYS A 243 -19.02 -4.76 10.80
C LYS A 243 -17.53 -4.43 10.92
N LYS A 244 -16.65 -5.41 11.01
CA LYS A 244 -15.20 -5.19 11.06
C LYS A 244 -14.61 -4.89 9.69
N VAL A 245 -15.24 -5.34 8.59
CA VAL A 245 -14.76 -5.05 7.25
C VAL A 245 -15.16 -3.63 6.87
N CYS A 246 -14.17 -2.80 6.58
CA CYS A 246 -14.40 -1.43 6.15
C CYS A 246 -15.12 -1.43 4.79
N ARG A 247 -16.13 -0.57 4.65
CA ARG A 247 -16.76 -0.35 3.34
C ARG A 247 -15.86 0.55 2.49
N TYR A 248 -14.70 0.04 2.21
CA TYR A 248 -13.62 0.69 1.47
C TYR A 248 -13.07 -0.31 0.45
N LEU A 249 -13.00 0.08 -0.80
CA LEU A 249 -12.55 -0.77 -1.88
C LEU A 249 -11.56 -0.03 -2.76
N ASP A 250 -10.29 -0.42 -2.69
CA ASP A 250 -9.24 0.10 -3.55
C ASP A 250 -9.12 -0.76 -4.81
N MET A 251 -9.49 -0.17 -5.94
CA MET A 251 -9.53 -0.84 -7.24
C MET A 251 -8.86 0.04 -8.30
N PRO A 252 -7.55 -0.14 -8.57
CA PRO A 252 -6.82 0.63 -9.58
C PRO A 252 -7.34 0.33 -10.99
N LEU A 253 -8.18 1.19 -11.53
CA LEU A 253 -8.77 1.05 -12.88
C LEU A 253 -7.76 1.37 -13.98
N GLN A 254 -6.90 2.34 -13.74
CA GLN A 254 -5.86 2.86 -14.60
C GLN A 254 -6.38 3.76 -15.72
N HIS A 255 -7.41 3.36 -16.45
CA HIS A 255 -8.09 4.14 -17.48
C HIS A 255 -9.52 3.65 -17.67
N ILE A 256 -10.30 4.30 -18.59
CA ILE A 256 -11.65 3.88 -18.93
C ILE A 256 -11.89 3.79 -20.44
N ALA A 257 -11.12 4.51 -21.27
CA ALA A 257 -11.27 4.42 -22.72
C ALA A 257 -10.83 3.05 -23.23
N ASP A 258 -11.71 2.35 -23.96
CA ASP A 258 -11.46 0.98 -24.42
C ASP A 258 -10.19 0.83 -25.27
N PRO A 259 -9.84 1.77 -26.19
CA PRO A 259 -8.58 1.66 -26.93
C PRO A 259 -7.35 1.66 -26.02
N VAL A 260 -7.36 2.49 -24.97
CA VAL A 260 -6.26 2.58 -24.00
C VAL A 260 -6.22 1.34 -23.11
N LEU A 261 -7.36 0.88 -22.58
CA LEU A 261 -7.47 -0.35 -21.79
C LEU A 261 -6.97 -1.58 -22.55
N GLN A 262 -7.29 -1.68 -23.84
CA GLN A 262 -6.81 -2.75 -24.71
C GLN A 262 -5.29 -2.71 -24.87
N ARG A 263 -4.72 -1.53 -25.13
CA ARG A 263 -3.26 -1.35 -25.24
C ARG A 263 -2.55 -1.62 -23.91
N MET A 264 -3.18 -1.26 -22.79
CA MET A 264 -2.71 -1.56 -21.42
C MET A 264 -2.85 -3.05 -21.03
N LEU A 265 -3.48 -3.89 -21.87
CA LEU A 265 -3.78 -5.29 -21.57
C LEU A 265 -4.58 -5.48 -20.26
N ARG A 266 -5.55 -4.60 -20.02
CA ARG A 266 -6.37 -4.64 -18.79
C ARG A 266 -7.43 -5.73 -18.79
N HIS A 267 -7.77 -6.29 -19.96
CA HIS A 267 -8.77 -7.36 -20.12
C HIS A 267 -10.12 -7.04 -19.47
N VAL A 268 -10.53 -5.79 -19.57
CA VAL A 268 -11.81 -5.26 -19.11
C VAL A 268 -12.18 -4.08 -20.03
N THR A 269 -13.45 -3.93 -20.32
CA THR A 269 -13.99 -2.81 -21.10
C THR A 269 -14.56 -1.72 -20.21
N ARG A 270 -14.85 -0.53 -20.80
CA ARG A 270 -15.59 0.55 -20.15
C ARG A 270 -16.91 0.01 -19.57
N THR A 271 -17.72 -0.62 -20.40
CA THR A 271 -19.02 -1.14 -20.00
C THR A 271 -18.94 -2.13 -18.84
N GLU A 272 -17.99 -3.05 -18.85
CA GLU A 272 -17.78 -4.01 -17.75
C GLU A 272 -17.33 -3.31 -16.47
N THR A 273 -16.49 -2.27 -16.57
CA THR A 273 -16.04 -1.47 -15.43
C THR A 273 -17.20 -0.70 -14.81
N GLU A 274 -18.02 -0.03 -15.62
CA GLU A 274 -19.20 0.70 -15.15
C GLU A 274 -20.22 -0.24 -14.49
N GLN A 275 -20.46 -1.41 -15.07
CA GLN A 275 -21.33 -2.44 -14.48
C GLN A 275 -20.79 -2.95 -13.15
N LEU A 276 -19.48 -3.17 -13.04
CA LEU A 276 -18.83 -3.57 -11.79
C LEU A 276 -19.02 -2.51 -10.70
N ILE A 277 -18.73 -1.25 -11.00
CA ILE A 277 -18.88 -0.13 -10.04
C ILE A 277 -20.33 -0.02 -9.58
N ASN A 278 -21.28 -0.03 -10.53
CA ASN A 278 -22.70 0.04 -10.20
C ASN A 278 -23.17 -1.13 -9.32
N ARG A 279 -22.66 -2.33 -9.58
CA ARG A 279 -22.96 -3.51 -8.76
C ARG A 279 -22.36 -3.36 -7.36
N VAL A 280 -21.11 -2.92 -7.24
CA VAL A 280 -20.45 -2.68 -5.95
C VAL A 280 -21.22 -1.65 -5.12
N LYS A 281 -21.55 -0.49 -5.69
CA LYS A 281 -22.34 0.58 -5.02
C LYS A 281 -23.73 0.08 -4.58
N LYS A 282 -24.39 -0.77 -5.40
CA LYS A 282 -25.70 -1.36 -5.09
C LYS A 282 -25.64 -2.40 -3.97
N GLU A 283 -24.65 -3.30 -4.01
CA GLU A 283 -24.53 -4.41 -3.05
C GLU A 283 -23.90 -3.99 -1.72
N VAL A 284 -23.07 -2.94 -1.72
CA VAL A 284 -22.43 -2.38 -0.53
C VAL A 284 -22.74 -0.87 -0.44
N PRO A 285 -23.95 -0.48 -0.02
CA PRO A 285 -24.34 0.93 0.07
C PRO A 285 -23.39 1.72 0.95
N GLY A 286 -22.96 2.91 0.48
CA GLY A 286 -22.01 3.77 1.19
C GLY A 286 -20.57 3.24 1.17
N VAL A 287 -20.21 2.43 0.19
CA VAL A 287 -18.82 2.03 -0.01
C VAL A 287 -18.00 3.21 -0.52
N ALA A 288 -16.86 3.47 0.10
CA ALA A 288 -15.86 4.39 -0.44
C ALA A 288 -15.04 3.67 -1.51
N LEU A 289 -15.08 4.18 -2.74
CA LEU A 289 -14.27 3.67 -3.84
C LEU A 289 -13.00 4.48 -3.97
N ARG A 290 -11.87 3.80 -3.83
CA ARG A 290 -10.55 4.32 -4.17
C ARG A 290 -10.12 3.76 -5.51
N THR A 291 -9.54 4.61 -6.34
CA THR A 291 -8.97 4.20 -7.62
C THR A 291 -7.65 4.89 -7.90
N THR A 292 -6.92 4.34 -8.85
CA THR A 292 -5.72 4.94 -9.42
C THR A 292 -5.89 5.01 -10.93
N MET A 293 -5.59 6.17 -11.52
CA MET A 293 -5.58 6.39 -12.95
C MET A 293 -4.15 6.59 -13.45
N LEU A 294 -3.92 6.24 -14.71
CA LEU A 294 -2.66 6.39 -15.41
C LEU A 294 -2.93 7.15 -16.70
N VAL A 295 -2.30 8.30 -16.88
CA VAL A 295 -2.48 9.18 -18.02
C VAL A 295 -1.22 9.28 -18.89
N GLY A 296 -1.38 9.59 -20.16
CA GLY A 296 -0.27 9.68 -21.09
C GLY A 296 0.30 8.33 -21.52
N TYR A 297 -0.50 7.27 -21.47
CA TYR A 297 -0.08 5.95 -21.96
C TYR A 297 0.10 6.00 -23.49
N PRO A 298 1.09 5.29 -24.08
CA PRO A 298 1.36 5.30 -25.51
C PRO A 298 0.10 5.11 -26.36
N GLY A 299 -0.16 6.07 -27.24
CA GLY A 299 -1.34 6.12 -28.09
C GLY A 299 -2.63 6.63 -27.44
N GLU A 300 -2.57 7.19 -26.23
CA GLU A 300 -3.70 7.89 -25.59
C GLU A 300 -3.95 9.22 -26.32
N THR A 301 -5.11 9.35 -26.94
CA THR A 301 -5.53 10.55 -27.63
C THR A 301 -6.21 11.56 -26.69
N GLU A 302 -6.40 12.81 -27.15
CA GLU A 302 -7.18 13.80 -26.41
C GLU A 302 -8.62 13.34 -26.19
N ALA A 303 -9.21 12.68 -27.18
CA ALA A 303 -10.56 12.13 -27.05
C ALA A 303 -10.65 11.03 -25.96
N ASP A 304 -9.62 10.19 -25.84
CA ASP A 304 -9.56 9.18 -24.78
C ASP A 304 -9.43 9.82 -23.40
N PHE A 305 -8.66 10.90 -23.30
CA PHE A 305 -8.49 11.67 -22.06
C PHE A 305 -9.80 12.37 -21.65
N GLU A 306 -10.54 12.99 -22.60
CA GLU A 306 -11.86 13.55 -22.30
C GLU A 306 -12.86 12.50 -21.81
N VAL A 307 -12.85 11.30 -22.40
CA VAL A 307 -13.65 10.16 -21.91
C VAL A 307 -13.30 9.79 -20.47
N LEU A 308 -12.02 9.85 -20.10
CA LEU A 308 -11.57 9.60 -18.73
C LEU A 308 -12.09 10.68 -17.77
N LYS A 309 -11.96 11.96 -18.12
CA LYS A 309 -12.46 13.07 -17.30
C LYS A 309 -13.97 12.97 -17.06
N GLU A 310 -14.75 12.69 -18.11
CA GLU A 310 -16.20 12.55 -17.97
C GLU A 310 -16.58 11.37 -17.05
N PHE A 311 -15.92 10.23 -17.22
CA PHE A 311 -16.12 9.07 -16.35
C PHE A 311 -15.82 9.38 -14.87
N ILE A 312 -14.78 10.15 -14.57
CA ILE A 312 -14.44 10.56 -13.20
C ILE A 312 -15.53 11.49 -12.64
N LYS A 313 -16.02 12.45 -13.43
CA LYS A 313 -17.13 13.35 -13.04
C LYS A 313 -18.41 12.59 -12.72
N GLU A 314 -18.76 11.61 -13.56
CA GLU A 314 -19.98 10.81 -13.39
C GLU A 314 -19.87 9.84 -12.21
N THR A 315 -18.71 9.19 -12.04
CA THR A 315 -18.50 8.15 -11.01
C THR A 315 -18.36 8.75 -9.62
N ARG A 316 -17.72 9.93 -9.52
CA ARG A 316 -17.44 10.64 -8.25
C ARG A 316 -16.77 9.71 -7.23
N PHE A 317 -15.53 9.35 -7.53
CA PHE A 317 -14.73 8.53 -6.62
C PHE A 317 -14.47 9.26 -5.31
N GLU A 318 -14.62 8.57 -4.19
CA GLU A 318 -14.27 9.12 -2.86
C GLU A 318 -12.79 9.40 -2.74
N ARG A 319 -11.96 8.55 -3.34
CA ARG A 319 -10.49 8.70 -3.35
C ARG A 319 -9.96 8.34 -4.74
N LEU A 320 -9.13 9.21 -5.28
CA LEU A 320 -8.48 8.98 -6.58
C LEU A 320 -7.06 9.53 -6.54
N GLY A 321 -6.12 8.72 -7.01
CA GLY A 321 -4.79 9.15 -7.37
C GLY A 321 -4.57 9.01 -8.87
N VAL A 322 -3.75 9.87 -9.46
CA VAL A 322 -3.36 9.79 -10.86
C VAL A 322 -1.85 9.86 -10.98
N PHE A 323 -1.31 9.11 -11.93
CA PHE A 323 0.12 9.09 -12.23
C PHE A 323 0.34 9.32 -13.73
N PRO A 324 1.33 10.13 -14.11
CA PRO A 324 1.87 10.13 -15.46
C PRO A 324 2.44 8.75 -15.81
N TYR A 325 2.31 8.32 -17.04
CA TYR A 325 2.89 7.06 -17.50
C TYR A 325 4.43 7.14 -17.49
N SER A 326 5.06 6.16 -16.86
CA SER A 326 6.51 5.94 -16.90
C SER A 326 6.84 4.81 -17.86
N HIS A 327 7.70 5.08 -18.84
CA HIS A 327 8.08 4.12 -19.89
C HIS A 327 9.14 3.13 -19.38
N GLU A 328 8.68 2.14 -18.60
CA GLU A 328 9.54 1.22 -17.87
C GLU A 328 10.15 0.13 -18.76
N GLU A 329 11.47 0.05 -18.76
CA GLU A 329 12.24 -0.96 -19.47
C GLU A 329 11.76 -2.39 -19.19
N GLY A 330 11.75 -3.22 -20.23
CA GLY A 330 11.38 -4.63 -20.15
C GLY A 330 9.88 -4.90 -20.08
N THR A 331 9.04 -3.90 -19.88
CA THR A 331 7.57 -4.05 -19.90
C THR A 331 7.06 -4.34 -21.31
N TYR A 332 5.81 -4.80 -21.41
CA TYR A 332 5.19 -5.00 -22.72
C TYR A 332 5.09 -3.69 -23.52
N ALA A 333 4.68 -2.61 -22.85
CA ALA A 333 4.58 -1.30 -23.50
C ALA A 333 5.93 -0.82 -24.05
N TYR A 334 6.99 -0.92 -23.25
CA TYR A 334 8.35 -0.58 -23.69
C TYR A 334 8.79 -1.32 -24.96
N LYS A 335 8.44 -2.61 -25.06
CA LYS A 335 8.84 -3.47 -26.19
C LYS A 335 8.01 -3.28 -27.46
N HIS A 336 6.76 -2.80 -27.30
CA HIS A 336 5.79 -2.85 -28.42
C HIS A 336 5.26 -1.48 -28.82
N TYR A 337 5.47 -0.44 -28.03
CA TYR A 337 4.96 0.90 -28.29
C TYR A 337 6.08 1.94 -28.16
N THR A 338 6.02 2.96 -29.00
CA THR A 338 6.80 4.18 -28.79
C THR A 338 6.08 5.02 -27.74
N ASP A 339 6.84 5.66 -26.85
CA ASP A 339 6.30 6.65 -25.93
C ASP A 339 6.06 7.95 -26.69
N ASP A 340 4.86 8.08 -27.24
CA ASP A 340 4.47 9.12 -28.20
C ASP A 340 3.71 10.30 -27.56
N VAL A 341 3.45 10.23 -26.24
CA VAL A 341 2.84 11.34 -25.50
C VAL A 341 3.94 12.14 -24.80
N PRO A 342 4.11 13.44 -25.14
CA PRO A 342 5.13 14.28 -24.49
C PRO A 342 4.97 14.33 -22.96
N GLU A 343 6.06 14.46 -22.24
CA GLU A 343 6.06 14.46 -20.77
C GLU A 343 5.24 15.61 -20.19
N GLU A 344 5.30 16.79 -20.84
CA GLU A 344 4.51 17.97 -20.45
C GLU A 344 3.00 17.70 -20.57
N VAL A 345 2.59 16.91 -21.58
CA VAL A 345 1.18 16.53 -21.77
C VAL A 345 0.74 15.52 -20.73
N LYS A 346 1.60 14.55 -20.39
CA LYS A 346 1.32 13.59 -19.32
C LYS A 346 1.12 14.30 -17.98
N GLN A 347 2.01 15.24 -17.64
CA GLN A 347 1.92 16.01 -16.41
C GLN A 347 0.67 16.91 -16.41
N GLN A 348 0.40 17.63 -17.51
CA GLN A 348 -0.80 18.44 -17.63
C GLN A 348 -2.08 17.62 -17.41
N ARG A 349 -2.17 16.44 -18.01
CA ARG A 349 -3.33 15.54 -17.83
C ARG A 349 -3.46 15.07 -16.39
N ALA A 350 -2.35 14.77 -15.73
CA ALA A 350 -2.37 14.40 -14.32
C ALA A 350 -2.87 15.56 -13.44
N ASP A 351 -2.38 16.77 -13.68
CA ASP A 351 -2.79 17.97 -12.93
C ASP A 351 -4.29 18.29 -13.15
N GLU A 352 -4.80 18.15 -14.37
CA GLU A 352 -6.22 18.34 -14.69
C GLU A 352 -7.11 17.33 -13.94
N ILE A 353 -6.72 16.06 -13.89
CA ILE A 353 -7.46 15.02 -13.14
C ILE A 353 -7.41 15.30 -11.64
N MET A 354 -6.25 15.72 -11.11
CA MET A 354 -6.15 16.05 -9.68
C MET A 354 -6.99 17.26 -9.31
N ALA A 355 -7.02 18.31 -10.13
CA ALA A 355 -7.87 19.46 -9.90
C ALA A 355 -9.37 19.10 -9.95
N LEU A 356 -9.77 18.24 -10.89
CA LEU A 356 -11.13 17.70 -10.95
C LEU A 356 -11.47 16.89 -9.70
N GLN A 357 -10.58 15.99 -9.27
CA GLN A 357 -10.80 15.16 -8.09
C GLN A 357 -10.84 15.99 -6.80
N GLN A 358 -10.02 17.04 -6.69
CA GLN A 358 -10.05 17.96 -5.55
C GLN A 358 -11.45 18.57 -5.37
N SER A 359 -12.05 19.04 -6.46
CA SER A 359 -13.42 19.58 -6.41
C SER A 359 -14.46 18.53 -5.99
N ILE A 360 -14.35 17.32 -6.54
CA ILE A 360 -15.24 16.19 -6.18
C ILE A 360 -15.05 15.80 -4.70
N SER A 361 -13.81 15.73 -4.23
CA SER A 361 -13.50 15.40 -2.84
C SER A 361 -14.08 16.42 -1.86
N LEU A 362 -13.92 17.73 -2.16
CA LEU A 362 -14.49 18.80 -1.34
C LEU A 362 -16.02 18.67 -1.23
N GLU A 363 -16.73 18.54 -2.37
CA GLU A 363 -18.19 18.38 -2.38
C GLU A 363 -18.64 17.16 -1.54
N LEU A 364 -17.97 16.00 -1.73
CA LEU A 364 -18.26 14.78 -0.97
C LEU A 364 -17.92 14.91 0.51
N ASN A 365 -16.95 15.74 0.89
CA ASN A 365 -16.60 16.02 2.27
C ASN A 365 -17.59 17.02 2.89
N GLU A 366 -18.06 18.02 2.14
CA GLU A 366 -19.11 18.95 2.60
C GLU A 366 -20.42 18.23 2.90
N ASP A 367 -20.79 17.20 2.12
CA ASP A 367 -21.97 16.37 2.39
C ASP A 367 -21.88 15.61 3.73
N LYS A 368 -20.71 15.52 4.34
CA LYS A 368 -20.49 14.87 5.64
C LYS A 368 -20.66 15.83 6.83
N ILE A 369 -20.76 17.13 6.61
CA ILE A 369 -20.91 18.13 7.67
C ILE A 369 -22.20 17.86 8.46
N GLY A 370 -22.09 17.85 9.77
CA GLY A 370 -23.18 17.52 10.70
C GLY A 370 -23.36 16.03 10.98
N LEU A 371 -22.78 15.14 10.16
CA LEU A 371 -22.82 13.70 10.39
C LEU A 371 -21.84 13.28 11.48
N ARG A 372 -22.04 12.07 12.02
CA ARG A 372 -21.14 11.42 12.98
C ARG A 372 -20.48 10.23 12.35
N PHE A 373 -19.17 10.10 12.59
CA PHE A 373 -18.39 8.97 12.12
C PHE A 373 -17.60 8.34 13.27
N GLN A 374 -17.50 7.03 13.26
CA GLN A 374 -16.54 6.32 14.08
C GLN A 374 -15.14 6.61 13.53
N VAL A 375 -14.24 7.10 14.38
CA VAL A 375 -12.87 7.47 14.08
C VAL A 375 -11.92 6.62 14.92
N ILE A 376 -10.85 6.10 14.30
CA ILE A 376 -9.69 5.57 15.01
C ILE A 376 -8.67 6.70 15.17
N VAL A 377 -8.14 6.89 16.36
CA VAL A 377 -7.10 7.89 16.64
C VAL A 377 -5.77 7.40 16.11
N ASP A 378 -5.12 8.17 15.25
CA ASP A 378 -3.79 7.87 14.76
C ASP A 378 -2.70 8.55 15.58
N ARG A 379 -2.91 9.83 15.98
CA ARG A 379 -1.94 10.60 16.76
C ARG A 379 -2.59 11.78 17.50
N ALA A 380 -1.88 12.30 18.49
CA ALA A 380 -2.19 13.56 19.14
C ALA A 380 -1.25 14.66 18.60
N GLU A 381 -1.79 15.84 18.33
CA GLU A 381 -1.06 17.02 17.87
C GLU A 381 -1.47 18.24 18.71
N GLN A 382 -0.60 18.65 19.64
CA GLN A 382 -0.85 19.78 20.55
C GLN A 382 -2.19 19.64 21.30
N ASP A 383 -3.18 20.44 20.92
CA ASP A 383 -4.53 20.50 21.50
C ASP A 383 -5.58 19.73 20.69
N LYS A 384 -5.17 19.02 19.64
CA LYS A 384 -6.03 18.28 18.71
C LYS A 384 -5.62 16.82 18.61
N PHE A 385 -6.51 16.03 18.07
CA PHE A 385 -6.27 14.66 17.68
C PHE A 385 -6.46 14.53 16.18
N VAL A 386 -5.70 13.61 15.59
CA VAL A 386 -5.84 13.24 14.20
C VAL A 386 -6.17 11.76 14.14
N GLY A 387 -7.12 11.41 13.31
CA GLY A 387 -7.54 10.03 13.12
C GLY A 387 -8.16 9.82 11.75
N ARG A 388 -8.77 8.66 11.55
CA ARG A 388 -9.38 8.29 10.26
C ARG A 388 -10.73 7.65 10.47
N THR A 389 -11.58 7.83 9.47
CA THR A 389 -12.82 7.06 9.40
C THR A 389 -12.56 5.67 8.77
N ARG A 390 -13.57 4.82 8.79
CA ARG A 390 -13.52 3.53 8.08
C ARG A 390 -13.49 3.67 6.55
N PHE A 391 -13.56 4.88 6.02
CA PHE A 391 -13.53 5.21 4.60
C PHE A 391 -12.17 5.74 4.15
N ASP A 392 -11.19 5.80 5.07
CA ASP A 392 -9.88 6.40 4.83
C ASP A 392 -8.77 5.44 5.25
N SER A 393 -7.84 5.19 4.34
CA SER A 393 -6.65 4.37 4.58
C SER A 393 -5.51 5.22 5.13
N PRO A 394 -4.71 4.71 6.08
CA PRO A 394 -3.56 5.45 6.57
C PRO A 394 -2.58 5.79 5.44
N GLU A 395 -1.90 6.93 5.56
CA GLU A 395 -0.81 7.41 4.72
C GLU A 395 -1.21 7.83 3.28
N VAL A 396 -2.40 7.47 2.79
CA VAL A 396 -2.79 7.70 1.38
C VAL A 396 -4.12 8.40 1.18
N ASP A 397 -4.96 8.50 2.22
CA ASP A 397 -6.26 9.16 2.14
C ASP A 397 -6.36 10.32 3.15
N GLY A 398 -7.51 11.00 3.20
CA GLY A 398 -7.73 12.13 4.09
C GLY A 398 -7.83 11.74 5.57
N GLU A 399 -7.67 12.72 6.43
CA GLU A 399 -7.67 12.60 7.88
C GLU A 399 -8.91 13.28 8.51
N VAL A 400 -9.19 12.94 9.75
CA VAL A 400 -10.16 13.65 10.59
C VAL A 400 -9.40 14.37 11.71
N ILE A 401 -9.38 15.69 11.67
CA ILE A 401 -8.76 16.55 12.68
C ILE A 401 -9.85 16.96 13.66
N PHE A 402 -9.71 16.63 14.95
CA PHE A 402 -10.78 16.88 15.90
C PHE A 402 -10.28 17.25 17.29
N THR A 403 -11.16 17.87 18.11
CA THR A 403 -10.91 18.14 19.51
C THR A 403 -11.71 17.18 20.39
N SER A 404 -11.18 16.87 21.58
CA SER A 404 -11.83 16.06 22.60
C SER A 404 -11.37 16.51 23.99
N SER A 405 -12.29 16.51 24.98
CA SER A 405 -11.95 16.70 26.38
C SER A 405 -11.38 15.46 27.07
N ARG A 406 -11.38 14.31 26.37
CA ARG A 406 -10.87 13.02 26.85
C ARG A 406 -9.39 12.87 26.58
N GLU A 407 -8.70 12.13 27.45
CA GLU A 407 -7.37 11.58 27.13
C GLU A 407 -7.53 10.42 26.14
N LEU A 408 -7.02 10.60 24.92
CA LEU A 408 -7.07 9.60 23.85
C LEU A 408 -5.68 9.15 23.49
N LYS A 409 -5.57 7.88 23.07
CA LYS A 409 -4.33 7.25 22.63
C LYS A 409 -4.48 6.74 21.19
N PRO A 410 -3.37 6.63 20.42
CA PRO A 410 -3.41 5.95 19.13
C PRO A 410 -4.08 4.58 19.24
N GLY A 411 -5.05 4.35 18.33
CA GLY A 411 -5.87 3.14 18.33
C GLY A 411 -7.17 3.23 19.13
N ASP A 412 -7.45 4.30 19.86
CA ASP A 412 -8.77 4.48 20.47
C ASP A 412 -9.83 4.79 19.42
N PHE A 413 -11.04 4.28 19.68
CA PHE A 413 -12.19 4.54 18.82
C PHE A 413 -13.18 5.48 19.51
N LEU A 414 -13.69 6.44 18.74
CA LEU A 414 -14.73 7.37 19.22
C LEU A 414 -15.64 7.79 18.07
N GLU A 415 -16.79 8.39 18.45
CA GLU A 415 -17.67 9.07 17.50
C GLU A 415 -17.26 10.54 17.40
N VAL A 416 -16.95 11.01 16.20
CA VAL A 416 -16.64 12.42 15.90
C VAL A 416 -17.78 12.99 15.07
N ARG A 417 -18.31 14.16 15.46
CA ARG A 417 -19.22 14.96 14.64
C ARG A 417 -18.42 15.90 13.79
N ILE A 418 -18.66 15.85 12.47
CA ILE A 418 -18.00 16.72 11.51
C ILE A 418 -18.63 18.12 11.56
N ASN A 419 -17.81 19.14 11.69
CA ASN A 419 -18.23 20.54 11.76
C ASN A 419 -17.87 21.32 10.48
N SER A 420 -16.78 20.98 9.83
CA SER A 420 -16.35 21.55 8.55
C SER A 420 -15.56 20.54 7.74
N ALA A 421 -15.32 20.86 6.50
CA ALA A 421 -14.59 20.03 5.53
C ALA A 421 -13.53 20.86 4.82
N GLU A 422 -12.46 20.21 4.44
CA GLU A 422 -11.42 20.69 3.54
C GLU A 422 -11.38 19.79 2.29
N ASP A 423 -10.53 20.10 1.35
CA ASP A 423 -10.45 19.38 0.07
C ASP A 423 -10.31 17.86 0.26
N TYR A 424 -9.53 17.46 1.25
CA TYR A 424 -9.30 16.04 1.53
C TYR A 424 -9.63 15.65 2.98
N ASP A 425 -9.55 16.60 3.93
CA ASP A 425 -9.67 16.33 5.34
C ASP A 425 -11.01 16.79 5.93
N LEU A 426 -11.37 16.21 7.08
CA LEU A 426 -12.57 16.55 7.84
C LEU A 426 -12.18 17.17 9.18
N ILE A 427 -12.93 18.16 9.61
CA ILE A 427 -12.72 18.79 10.90
C ILE A 427 -13.94 18.54 11.78
N GLY A 428 -13.72 18.13 13.04
CA GLY A 428 -14.80 17.76 13.92
C GLY A 428 -14.53 17.96 15.40
N VAL A 429 -15.44 17.41 16.19
CA VAL A 429 -15.38 17.40 17.65
C VAL A 429 -15.90 16.06 18.16
N ASP A 430 -15.36 15.61 19.28
CA ASP A 430 -15.87 14.44 19.98
C ASP A 430 -17.39 14.58 20.25
N ALA A 431 -18.16 13.60 19.81
CA ALA A 431 -19.62 13.66 19.92
C ALA A 431 -20.14 13.73 21.38
N LEU A 432 -19.33 13.27 22.34
CA LEU A 432 -19.66 13.36 23.76
C LEU A 432 -19.51 14.78 24.30
N ASP A 433 -18.58 15.59 23.82
CA ASP A 433 -18.35 16.95 24.24
C ASP A 433 -19.51 17.89 23.85
N ILE A 434 -20.26 17.57 22.81
CA ILE A 434 -21.43 18.31 22.38
C ILE A 434 -22.59 18.10 23.36
N SER A 435 -22.66 16.91 23.98
CA SER A 435 -23.75 16.53 24.90
C SER A 435 -23.59 17.12 26.30
N SER A 436 -22.40 17.61 26.66
CA SER A 436 -22.04 18.13 27.97
C SER A 436 -22.19 19.67 28.10
N GLY A 437 -22.58 20.32 27.01
CA GLY A 437 -22.71 21.79 26.94
C GLY A 437 -24.15 22.33 27.16
N HIS A 438 -25.01 21.58 27.88
CA HIS A 438 -26.36 22.04 28.27
C HIS A 438 -26.53 22.11 29.78
#